data_d3c29c0d6a830a8d541d4dbff2acddb2
#
_entry.id   d3c29c0d6a830a8d541d4dbff2acddb2
#
_cell.length_a   1.000
_cell.length_b   1.000
_cell.length_c   1.000
_cell.angle_alpha   90.00
_cell.angle_beta   90.00
_cell.angle_gamma   90.00
#
_symmetry.space_group_name_H-M   'P 1'
#
loop_
_entity.id
_entity.type
_entity.pdbx_description
1 polymer ?
#
loop_
_entity_poly.entity_id
_entity_poly.type
_entity_poly.pdbx_seq_one_letter_code
_entity_poly.pdbx_strand_id
1 'polypeptide(L)'
;MEVKELLKDLRIPVIGAPLFTVSYPELVIAQCKAGIVGSFPALNARPAEELEKWFQRISAELEQHTKDNPDSPAAPFAVNQICHKSNDRLEHDVEVCVEYKVPMIITSLRAPKFVVDAVHSYGGVVMLSLIHISEPTRRWSI
;
A
#
# COMPACT_ATOMS: atom_id res chain seq x y z
N MET A 1 9.13 11.13 2.68
CA MET A 1 9.53 10.79 1.28
C MET A 1 8.56 11.47 0.32
N GLU A 2 9.06 12.09 -0.75
CA GLU A 2 8.17 12.60 -1.78
C GLU A 2 7.72 11.48 -2.72
N VAL A 3 6.48 11.58 -3.24
CA VAL A 3 5.92 10.58 -4.20
C VAL A 3 6.86 10.37 -5.39
N LYS A 4 7.49 11.45 -5.88
CA LYS A 4 8.45 11.38 -6.98
C LYS A 4 9.67 10.51 -6.68
N GLU A 5 10.17 10.54 -5.45
CA GLU A 5 11.30 9.70 -5.03
C GLU A 5 10.92 8.23 -4.93
N LEU A 6 9.71 7.96 -4.41
CA LEU A 6 9.20 6.61 -4.30
C LEU A 6 8.96 5.96 -5.67
N LEU A 7 8.60 6.75 -6.68
CA LEU A 7 8.25 6.25 -8.02
C LEU A 7 9.42 6.28 -9.03
N LYS A 8 10.56 6.92 -8.70
CA LYS A 8 11.66 7.13 -9.65
C LYS A 8 12.33 5.83 -10.11
N ASP A 9 12.39 4.84 -9.23
CA ASP A 9 13.10 3.58 -9.47
C ASP A 9 12.15 2.47 -10.00
N LEU A 10 10.88 2.82 -10.27
CA LEU A 10 9.95 1.89 -10.88
C LEU A 10 10.32 1.63 -12.35
N ARG A 11 10.25 0.37 -12.76
CA ARG A 11 10.42 -0.01 -14.16
C ARG A 11 9.37 0.63 -15.06
N ILE A 12 8.14 0.73 -14.57
CA ILE A 12 7.04 1.49 -15.15
C ILE A 12 6.21 2.10 -14.01
N PRO A 13 5.63 3.30 -14.16
CA PRO A 13 4.88 3.98 -13.10
C PRO A 13 3.48 3.37 -12.93
N VAL A 14 3.43 2.12 -12.46
CA VAL A 14 2.20 1.35 -12.28
C VAL A 14 2.10 0.85 -10.85
N ILE A 15 0.91 0.89 -10.31
CA ILE A 15 0.54 0.27 -9.03
C ILE A 15 -0.41 -0.89 -9.33
N GLY A 16 -0.05 -2.10 -8.90
CA GLY A 16 -0.97 -3.23 -8.93
C GLY A 16 -2.13 -2.97 -7.98
N ALA A 17 -3.37 -3.08 -8.47
CA ALA A 17 -4.55 -2.78 -7.66
C ALA A 17 -4.67 -3.72 -6.45
N PRO A 18 -5.06 -3.20 -5.26
CA PRO A 18 -5.33 -4.02 -4.08
C PRO A 18 -6.66 -4.76 -4.25
N LEU A 19 -6.61 -6.04 -4.60
CA LEU A 19 -7.80 -6.86 -4.85
C LEU A 19 -8.16 -7.71 -3.63
N PHE A 20 -9.40 -7.59 -3.16
CA PHE A 20 -9.91 -8.41 -2.08
C PHE A 20 -9.88 -9.89 -2.48
N THR A 21 -9.44 -10.75 -1.56
CA THR A 21 -9.28 -12.21 -1.73
C THR A 21 -8.33 -12.66 -2.87
N VAL A 22 -7.66 -11.74 -3.54
CA VAL A 22 -6.71 -12.05 -4.63
C VAL A 22 -5.30 -11.59 -4.29
N SER A 23 -5.16 -10.35 -3.80
CA SER A 23 -3.84 -9.79 -3.48
C SER A 23 -3.35 -10.34 -2.14
N TYR A 24 -2.51 -11.36 -2.21
CA TYR A 24 -1.78 -11.97 -1.09
C TYR A 24 -0.27 -11.69 -1.23
N PRO A 25 0.55 -11.99 -0.21
CA PRO A 25 1.99 -11.70 -0.23
C PRO A 25 2.71 -12.17 -1.49
N GLU A 26 2.37 -13.35 -2.01
CA GLU A 26 2.98 -13.92 -3.21
C GLU A 26 2.83 -12.99 -4.43
N LEU A 27 1.62 -12.48 -4.65
CA LEU A 27 1.35 -11.57 -5.77
C LEU A 27 2.05 -10.23 -5.56
N VAL A 28 1.98 -9.67 -4.35
CA VAL A 28 2.63 -8.39 -4.00
C VAL A 28 4.14 -8.48 -4.21
N ILE A 29 4.77 -9.53 -3.71
CA ILE A 29 6.21 -9.78 -3.86
C ILE A 29 6.59 -9.90 -5.33
N ALA A 30 5.82 -10.68 -6.10
CA ALA A 30 6.07 -10.84 -7.55
C ALA A 30 5.98 -9.50 -8.29
N GLN A 31 4.98 -8.67 -7.98
CA GLN A 31 4.80 -7.33 -8.56
C GLN A 31 5.98 -6.41 -8.21
N CYS A 32 6.38 -6.37 -6.94
CA CYS A 32 7.51 -5.54 -6.50
C CYS A 32 8.83 -5.99 -7.12
N LYS A 33 9.09 -7.29 -7.19
CA LYS A 33 10.28 -7.85 -7.87
C LYS A 33 10.28 -7.59 -9.38
N ALA A 34 9.09 -7.44 -10.00
CA ALA A 34 8.96 -7.05 -11.40
C ALA A 34 9.15 -5.54 -11.64
N GLY A 35 9.33 -4.73 -10.59
CA GLY A 35 9.59 -3.30 -10.66
C GLY A 35 8.35 -2.42 -10.76
N ILE A 36 7.19 -2.91 -10.29
CA ILE A 36 5.96 -2.13 -10.12
C ILE A 36 5.53 -2.16 -8.64
N VAL A 37 4.77 -1.17 -8.20
CA VAL A 37 4.24 -1.18 -6.83
C VAL A 37 3.23 -2.31 -6.68
N GLY A 38 3.53 -3.30 -5.84
CA GLY A 38 2.58 -4.32 -5.43
C GLY A 38 1.69 -3.82 -4.30
N SER A 39 0.40 -4.16 -4.30
CA SER A 39 -0.46 -3.74 -3.21
C SER A 39 -1.49 -4.79 -2.79
N PHE A 40 -1.96 -4.69 -1.54
CA PHE A 40 -3.00 -5.55 -0.99
C PHE A 40 -3.87 -4.82 0.02
N PRO A 41 -5.14 -5.22 0.21
CA PRO A 41 -5.97 -4.72 1.29
C PRO A 41 -5.53 -5.31 2.64
N ALA A 42 -5.38 -4.48 3.67
CA ALA A 42 -5.06 -4.97 5.02
C ALA A 42 -6.08 -6.03 5.50
N LEU A 43 -7.35 -5.88 5.10
CA LEU A 43 -8.42 -6.83 5.43
C LEU A 43 -8.27 -8.22 4.79
N ASN A 44 -7.34 -8.44 3.85
CA ASN A 44 -7.03 -9.79 3.36
C ASN A 44 -6.25 -10.62 4.39
N ALA A 45 -5.46 -9.97 5.23
CA ALA A 45 -4.77 -10.64 6.35
C ALA A 45 -5.79 -11.00 7.43
N ARG A 46 -6.06 -12.28 7.60
CA ARG A 46 -7.04 -12.80 8.57
C ARG A 46 -6.49 -14.04 9.27
N PRO A 47 -6.51 -14.06 10.60
CA PRO A 47 -6.93 -12.99 11.52
C PRO A 47 -6.01 -11.75 11.46
N ALA A 48 -6.29 -10.70 12.27
CA ALA A 48 -5.58 -9.42 12.19
C ALA A 48 -4.07 -9.56 12.39
N GLU A 49 -3.64 -10.47 13.23
CA GLU A 49 -2.24 -10.77 13.57
C GLU A 49 -1.43 -11.29 12.37
N GLU A 50 -2.09 -11.78 11.34
CA GLU A 50 -1.41 -12.18 10.09
C GLU A 50 -0.82 -10.98 9.34
N LEU A 51 -1.32 -9.76 9.57
CA LEU A 51 -0.82 -8.56 8.89
C LEU A 51 0.67 -8.32 9.16
N GLU A 52 1.09 -8.50 10.42
CA GLU A 52 2.50 -8.40 10.80
C GLU A 52 3.38 -9.43 10.08
N LYS A 53 2.94 -10.68 10.06
CA LYS A 53 3.68 -11.76 9.38
C LYS A 53 3.82 -11.49 7.88
N TRP A 54 2.77 -10.92 7.27
CA TRP A 54 2.82 -10.52 5.87
C TRP A 54 3.84 -9.41 5.65
N PHE A 55 3.89 -8.39 6.52
CA PHE A 55 4.89 -7.33 6.42
C PHE A 55 6.31 -7.86 6.59
N GLN A 56 6.54 -8.72 7.58
CA GLN A 56 7.85 -9.35 7.79
C GLN A 56 8.29 -10.13 6.56
N ARG A 57 7.42 -10.96 6.01
CA ARG A 57 7.70 -11.77 4.82
C ARG A 57 7.98 -10.90 3.60
N ILE A 58 7.08 -9.95 3.29
CA ILE A 58 7.22 -9.07 2.12
C ILE A 58 8.52 -8.28 2.24
N SER A 59 8.78 -7.63 3.36
CA SER A 59 9.99 -6.83 3.56
C SER A 59 11.26 -7.66 3.40
N ALA A 60 11.32 -8.83 4.03
CA ALA A 60 12.49 -9.73 3.94
C ALA A 60 12.77 -10.18 2.49
N GLU A 61 11.72 -10.57 1.76
CA GLU A 61 11.88 -11.04 0.38
C GLU A 61 12.26 -9.91 -0.59
N LEU A 62 11.73 -8.69 -0.38
CA LEU A 62 12.09 -7.53 -1.22
C LEU A 62 13.50 -7.03 -0.91
N GLU A 63 13.89 -7.02 0.37
CA GLU A 63 15.26 -6.67 0.77
C GLU A 63 16.27 -7.66 0.21
N GLN A 64 16.00 -8.96 0.28
CA GLN A 64 16.87 -9.99 -0.29
C GLN A 64 16.98 -9.84 -1.81
N HIS A 65 15.85 -9.64 -2.50
CA HIS A 65 15.87 -9.42 -3.94
C HIS A 65 16.71 -8.21 -4.34
N THR A 66 16.58 -7.11 -3.62
CA THR A 66 17.35 -5.88 -3.88
C THR A 66 18.85 -6.08 -3.67
N LYS A 67 19.25 -6.86 -2.66
CA LYS A 67 20.66 -7.23 -2.42
C LYS A 67 21.22 -8.08 -3.56
N ASP A 68 20.42 -9.03 -4.03
CA ASP A 68 20.84 -9.98 -5.08
C ASP A 68 20.82 -9.33 -6.48
N ASN A 69 20.03 -8.27 -6.66
CA ASN A 69 19.81 -7.59 -7.94
C ASN A 69 19.98 -6.06 -7.81
N PRO A 70 21.16 -5.53 -7.54
CA PRO A 70 21.38 -4.11 -7.30
C PRO A 70 21.02 -3.22 -8.50
N ASP A 71 21.12 -3.75 -9.72
CA ASP A 71 20.75 -3.04 -10.96
C ASP A 71 19.23 -3.08 -11.25
N SER A 72 18.48 -3.87 -10.50
CA SER A 72 17.04 -4.01 -10.62
C SER A 72 16.41 -4.22 -9.24
N PRO A 73 16.46 -3.21 -8.36
CA PRO A 73 15.95 -3.33 -7.01
C PRO A 73 14.43 -3.55 -7.01
N ALA A 74 13.93 -4.16 -5.96
CA ALA A 74 12.49 -4.33 -5.80
C ALA A 74 11.79 -2.97 -5.63
N ALA A 75 10.64 -2.82 -6.28
CA ALA A 75 9.76 -1.68 -6.06
C ALA A 75 9.15 -1.73 -4.65
N PRO A 76 8.73 -0.59 -4.08
CA PRO A 76 8.04 -0.56 -2.80
C PRO A 76 6.66 -1.22 -2.90
N PHE A 77 6.12 -1.66 -1.76
CA PHE A 77 4.75 -2.14 -1.68
C PHE A 77 3.81 -1.10 -1.06
N ALA A 78 2.52 -1.30 -1.27
CA ALA A 78 1.47 -0.46 -0.72
C ALA A 78 0.41 -1.31 0.01
N VAL A 79 -0.23 -0.70 1.01
CA VAL A 79 -1.32 -1.33 1.76
C VAL A 79 -2.58 -0.48 1.64
N ASN A 80 -3.68 -1.11 1.25
CA ASN A 80 -4.96 -0.43 1.19
C ASN A 80 -5.67 -0.50 2.54
N GLN A 81 -6.11 0.66 3.01
CA GLN A 81 -6.92 0.84 4.22
C GLN A 81 -8.31 1.32 3.83
N ILE A 82 -9.32 0.54 4.16
CA ILE A 82 -10.72 0.93 3.97
C ILE A 82 -11.14 1.84 5.11
N CYS A 83 -11.22 3.14 4.85
CA CYS A 83 -11.51 4.16 5.85
C CYS A 83 -13.02 4.36 6.01
N HIS A 84 -13.70 3.33 6.48
CA HIS A 84 -15.13 3.32 6.76
C HIS A 84 -15.38 2.93 8.21
N LYS A 85 -16.48 3.47 8.79
CA LYS A 85 -16.86 3.22 10.19
C LYS A 85 -17.17 1.75 10.52
N SER A 86 -17.45 0.93 9.51
CA SER A 86 -17.64 -0.52 9.68
C SER A 86 -16.33 -1.31 9.71
N ASN A 87 -15.20 -0.67 9.47
CA ASN A 87 -13.90 -1.31 9.62
C ASN A 87 -13.39 -1.08 11.05
N ASP A 88 -13.68 -2.01 11.91
CA ASP A 88 -13.27 -2.01 13.33
C ASP A 88 -11.78 -2.26 13.55
N ARG A 89 -11.06 -2.71 12.50
CA ARG A 89 -9.62 -2.96 12.51
C ARG A 89 -8.78 -1.76 12.08
N LEU A 90 -9.40 -0.68 11.58
CA LEU A 90 -8.66 0.41 10.92
C LEU A 90 -7.56 1.00 11.80
N GLU A 91 -7.83 1.29 13.06
CA GLU A 91 -6.84 1.87 13.98
C GLU A 91 -5.68 0.90 14.21
N HIS A 92 -5.97 -0.35 14.55
CA HIS A 92 -4.97 -1.40 14.72
C HIS A 92 -4.11 -1.58 13.45
N ASP A 93 -4.74 -1.72 12.29
CA ASP A 93 -4.02 -1.97 11.04
C ASP A 93 -3.13 -0.77 10.64
N VAL A 94 -3.55 0.46 10.97
CA VAL A 94 -2.73 1.68 10.78
C VAL A 94 -1.54 1.70 11.74
N GLU A 95 -1.72 1.33 13.02
CA GLU A 95 -0.64 1.23 13.99
C GLU A 95 0.44 0.24 13.52
N VAL A 96 0.03 -0.93 13.05
CA VAL A 96 0.94 -1.93 12.48
C VAL A 96 1.67 -1.38 11.24
N CYS A 97 0.97 -0.64 10.36
CA CYS A 97 1.60 0.02 9.22
C CYS A 97 2.67 1.05 9.63
N VAL A 98 2.45 1.77 10.73
CA VAL A 98 3.42 2.74 11.28
C VAL A 98 4.64 2.02 11.85
N GLU A 99 4.44 0.94 12.61
CA GLU A 99 5.51 0.14 13.19
C GLU A 99 6.46 -0.41 12.11
N TYR A 100 5.89 -0.95 11.05
CA TYR A 100 6.64 -1.50 9.93
C TYR A 100 7.04 -0.46 8.87
N LYS A 101 6.72 0.82 9.10
CA LYS A 101 7.03 1.95 8.18
C LYS A 101 6.65 1.64 6.73
N VAL A 102 5.43 1.15 6.52
CA VAL A 102 4.93 0.78 5.19
C VAL A 102 5.09 1.96 4.23
N PRO A 103 5.78 1.79 3.08
CA PRO A 103 6.16 2.92 2.23
C PRO A 103 4.98 3.73 1.70
N MET A 104 3.88 3.04 1.37
CA MET A 104 2.70 3.67 0.76
C MET A 104 1.41 3.10 1.36
N ILE A 105 0.50 3.99 1.74
CA ILE A 105 -0.86 3.63 2.14
C ILE A 105 -1.84 4.14 1.09
N ILE A 106 -2.73 3.27 0.63
CA ILE A 106 -3.83 3.62 -0.27
C ILE A 106 -5.11 3.65 0.57
N THR A 107 -5.67 4.83 0.81
CA THR A 107 -6.94 4.95 1.52
C THR A 107 -8.10 4.84 0.55
N SER A 108 -9.16 4.14 0.94
CA SER A 108 -10.41 4.02 0.19
C SER A 108 -11.53 4.78 0.89
N LEU A 109 -12.43 5.38 0.12
CA LEU A 109 -13.58 6.18 0.51
C LEU A 109 -13.21 7.58 1.03
N ARG A 110 -12.24 7.71 1.90
CA ARG A 110 -11.73 8.99 2.45
C ARG A 110 -10.33 8.79 3.01
N ALA A 111 -9.64 9.90 3.24
CA ALA A 111 -8.35 9.94 3.92
C ALA A 111 -8.48 10.66 5.27
N PRO A 112 -8.83 9.96 6.36
CA PRO A 112 -8.95 10.56 7.68
C PRO A 112 -7.62 11.17 8.11
N LYS A 113 -7.67 12.34 8.78
CA LYS A 113 -6.49 13.07 9.20
C LYS A 113 -5.54 12.23 10.06
N PHE A 114 -6.07 11.39 10.97
CA PHE A 114 -5.24 10.54 11.82
C PHE A 114 -4.41 9.53 11.02
N VAL A 115 -4.96 8.96 9.93
CA VAL A 115 -4.21 8.05 9.03
C VAL A 115 -3.11 8.80 8.31
N VAL A 116 -3.43 9.97 7.77
CA VAL A 116 -2.46 10.81 7.04
C VAL A 116 -1.32 11.24 7.95
N ASP A 117 -1.63 11.76 9.14
CA ASP A 117 -0.64 12.20 10.11
C ASP A 117 0.26 11.04 10.56
N ALA A 118 -0.34 9.88 10.84
CA ALA A 118 0.40 8.68 11.25
C ALA A 118 1.40 8.23 10.17
N VAL A 119 0.96 8.17 8.92
CA VAL A 119 1.82 7.75 7.79
C VAL A 119 2.90 8.78 7.51
N HIS A 120 2.57 10.06 7.54
CA HIS A 120 3.55 11.14 7.33
C HIS A 120 4.58 11.23 8.46
N SER A 121 4.26 10.77 9.68
CA SER A 121 5.19 10.82 10.82
C SER A 121 6.50 10.06 10.58
N TYR A 122 6.48 9.02 9.76
CA TYR A 122 7.68 8.25 9.38
C TYR A 122 8.12 8.47 7.93
N GLY A 123 7.52 9.42 7.22
CA GLY A 123 7.86 9.75 5.84
C GLY A 123 7.19 8.87 4.78
N GLY A 124 6.16 8.11 5.15
CA GLY A 124 5.35 7.33 4.20
C GLY A 124 4.48 8.23 3.32
N VAL A 125 3.95 7.65 2.24
CA VAL A 125 3.09 8.32 1.27
C VAL A 125 1.65 7.84 1.41
N VAL A 126 0.69 8.77 1.36
CA VAL A 126 -0.74 8.45 1.33
C VAL A 126 -1.33 8.78 -0.03
N MET A 127 -2.00 7.80 -0.64
CA MET A 127 -2.77 7.98 -1.86
C MET A 127 -4.25 7.72 -1.56
N LEU A 128 -5.13 8.54 -2.11
CA LEU A 128 -6.56 8.38 -1.95
C LEU A 128 -7.17 7.81 -3.24
N SER A 129 -7.84 6.67 -3.12
CA SER A 129 -8.63 6.09 -4.19
C SER A 129 -9.97 6.79 -4.30
N LEU A 130 -10.19 7.53 -5.39
CA LEU A 130 -11.39 8.35 -5.65
C LEU A 130 -12.15 7.88 -6.89
N ILE A 131 -12.28 6.60 -7.11
CA ILE A 131 -12.88 6.02 -8.33
C ILE A 131 -14.23 6.67 -8.67
N HIS A 132 -15.08 6.91 -7.67
CA HIS A 132 -16.41 7.49 -7.88
C HIS A 132 -16.43 9.01 -8.02
N ILE A 133 -15.37 9.71 -7.60
CA ILE A 133 -15.30 11.17 -7.62
C ILE A 133 -14.58 11.66 -8.88
N SER A 134 -13.70 10.84 -9.44
CA SER A 134 -12.89 11.18 -10.61
C SER A 134 -13.57 10.88 -11.95
N GLU A 135 -14.73 10.26 -11.94
CA GLU A 135 -15.44 9.95 -13.19
C GLU A 135 -15.96 11.23 -13.87
N PRO A 136 -15.64 11.44 -15.15
CA PRO A 136 -16.05 12.64 -15.90
C PRO A 136 -17.57 12.87 -15.90
N THR A 137 -18.34 11.79 -15.85
CA THR A 137 -19.81 11.82 -15.82
C THR A 137 -20.38 12.52 -14.60
N ARG A 138 -19.69 12.54 -13.48
CA ARG A 138 -20.11 13.27 -12.28
C ARG A 138 -19.92 14.79 -12.37
N ARG A 139 -19.02 15.27 -13.20
CA ARG A 139 -18.82 16.71 -13.43
C ARG A 139 -20.00 17.38 -14.11
N TRP A 140 -20.83 16.62 -14.79
CA TRP A 140 -21.95 17.11 -15.58
C TRP A 140 -23.32 16.89 -14.92
N SER A 141 -23.33 16.37 -13.72
CA SER A 141 -24.54 16.10 -12.93
C SER A 141 -24.83 17.19 -11.88
N ILE A 142 -24.17 18.36 -12.01
CA ILE A 142 -24.37 19.53 -11.15
C ILE A 142 -25.04 20.62 -11.95
#